data_de1b2691e12940913882a79031e46579
#
_entry.id   de1b2691e12940913882a79031e46579
#
_cell.length_a   1.000
_cell.length_b   1.000
_cell.length_c   1.000
_cell.angle_alpha   90.00
_cell.angle_beta   90.00
_cell.angle_gamma   90.00
#
_symmetry.space_group_name_H-M   'P 1'
#
loop_
_entity.id
_entity.type
_entity.pdbx_description
1 polymer ?
#
loop_
_entity_poly.entity_id
_entity_poly.type
_entity_poly.pdbx_seq_one_letter_code
_entity_poly.pdbx_strand_id
1 'polypeptide(L)'
;MNKYIVFFVLSVCQYIMDRSTSICYSNSGEILLLLHHFFAIYLYLGAFFFDPFIHLIVVVSVLFHWYTYEKCILTEYTNIYCGVDIDRPFNDYIRMLKIYKFIPKIHWILLYILIFYDLCLIID
;
A
#
# COMPACT_ATOMS: atom_id res chain seq x y z
N MET A 1 21.92 5.86 -7.07
CA MET A 1 20.70 5.68 -7.90
C MET A 1 19.67 6.72 -7.47
N ASN A 2 18.92 7.25 -8.42
CA ASN A 2 17.85 8.21 -8.09
C ASN A 2 16.76 7.53 -7.26
N LYS A 3 16.41 8.13 -6.12
CA LYS A 3 15.41 7.58 -5.19
C LYS A 3 14.03 7.36 -5.83
N TYR A 4 13.64 8.19 -6.78
CA TYR A 4 12.36 8.05 -7.47
C TYR A 4 12.34 6.85 -8.43
N ILE A 5 13.49 6.51 -9.02
CA ILE A 5 13.63 5.29 -9.82
C ILE A 5 13.48 4.06 -8.92
N VAL A 6 14.08 4.08 -7.73
CA VAL A 6 13.93 2.99 -6.74
C VAL A 6 12.47 2.81 -6.36
N PHE A 7 11.78 3.89 -6.04
CA PHE A 7 10.35 3.87 -5.74
C PHE A 7 9.53 3.27 -6.88
N PHE A 8 9.77 3.71 -8.11
CA PHE A 8 9.08 3.22 -9.30
C PHE A 8 9.32 1.71 -9.49
N VAL A 9 10.57 1.28 -9.43
CA VAL A 9 10.94 -0.13 -9.60
C VAL A 9 10.28 -1.01 -8.52
N LEU A 10 10.32 -0.61 -7.26
CA LEU A 10 9.66 -1.35 -6.19
C LEU A 10 8.16 -1.50 -6.41
N SER A 11 7.50 -0.43 -6.85
CA SER A 11 6.06 -0.45 -7.13
C SER A 11 5.70 -1.38 -8.28
N VAL A 12 6.44 -1.30 -9.39
CA VAL A 12 6.22 -2.16 -10.56
C VAL A 12 6.54 -3.62 -10.24
N CYS A 13 7.61 -3.89 -9.50
CA CYS A 13 7.94 -5.25 -9.07
C CYS A 13 6.84 -5.86 -8.20
N GLN A 14 6.32 -5.10 -7.25
CA GLN A 14 5.19 -5.56 -6.43
C GLN A 14 3.96 -5.88 -7.28
N TYR A 15 3.64 -5.02 -8.24
CA TYR A 15 2.55 -5.25 -9.19
C TYR A 15 2.76 -6.53 -10.01
N ILE A 16 3.94 -6.72 -10.59
CA ILE A 16 4.25 -7.91 -11.39
C ILE A 16 4.15 -9.18 -10.54
N MET A 17 4.66 -9.16 -9.32
CA MET A 17 4.58 -10.29 -8.39
C MET A 17 3.12 -10.62 -8.04
N ASP A 18 2.30 -9.63 -7.78
CA ASP A 18 0.87 -9.82 -7.54
C ASP A 18 0.19 -10.43 -8.78
N ARG A 19 0.47 -9.90 -9.96
CA ARG A 19 -0.12 -10.39 -11.21
C ARG A 19 0.32 -11.82 -11.58
N SER A 20 1.42 -12.30 -11.05
CA SER A 20 1.84 -13.69 -11.25
C SER A 20 0.94 -14.70 -10.52
N THR A 21 0.20 -14.27 -9.50
CA THR A 21 -0.63 -15.12 -8.64
C THR A 21 -2.11 -14.73 -8.61
N SER A 22 -2.46 -13.55 -9.13
CA SER A 22 -3.83 -13.05 -9.13
C SER A 22 -4.31 -12.70 -10.54
N ILE A 23 -5.63 -12.70 -10.73
CA ILE A 23 -6.28 -12.46 -12.02
C ILE A 23 -7.03 -11.13 -11.96
N CYS A 24 -6.94 -10.36 -13.04
CA CYS A 24 -7.76 -9.19 -13.29
C CYS A 24 -8.31 -9.27 -14.72
N TYR A 25 -9.63 -9.14 -14.88
CA TYR A 25 -10.30 -9.39 -16.15
C TYR A 25 -10.55 -8.13 -16.98
N SER A 26 -10.19 -6.94 -16.50
CA SER A 26 -10.40 -5.70 -17.24
C SER A 26 -9.18 -4.80 -17.26
N ASN A 27 -9.04 -3.99 -18.31
CA ASN A 27 -7.97 -3.00 -18.40
C ASN A 27 -8.10 -1.90 -17.35
N SER A 28 -9.32 -1.48 -17.02
CA SER A 28 -9.57 -0.50 -15.96
C SER A 28 -9.14 -1.04 -14.60
N GLY A 29 -9.43 -2.31 -14.32
CA GLY A 29 -8.98 -2.99 -13.10
C GLY A 29 -7.47 -3.10 -13.03
N GLU A 30 -6.79 -3.39 -14.15
CA GLU A 30 -5.33 -3.44 -14.22
C GLU A 30 -4.68 -2.08 -13.87
N ILE A 31 -5.24 -1.00 -14.41
CA ILE A 31 -4.76 0.36 -14.12
C ILE A 31 -4.94 0.68 -12.62
N LEU A 32 -6.12 0.40 -12.08
CA LEU A 32 -6.38 0.61 -10.64
C LEU A 32 -5.46 -0.25 -9.77
N LEU A 33 -5.22 -1.50 -10.16
CA LEU A 33 -4.32 -2.39 -9.44
C LEU A 33 -2.90 -1.86 -9.44
N LEU A 34 -2.40 -1.38 -10.58
CA LEU A 34 -1.08 -0.76 -10.68
C LEU A 34 -0.99 0.48 -9.79
N LEU A 35 -1.98 1.36 -9.85
CA LEU A 35 -2.03 2.56 -8.99
C LEU A 35 -2.09 2.18 -7.50
N HIS A 36 -2.81 1.12 -7.16
CA HIS A 36 -2.86 0.62 -5.78
C HIS A 36 -1.48 0.14 -5.30
N HIS A 37 -0.71 -0.52 -6.15
CA HIS A 37 0.66 -0.91 -5.80
C HIS A 37 1.58 0.31 -5.60
N PHE A 38 1.49 1.33 -6.44
CA PHE A 38 2.20 2.59 -6.22
C PHE A 38 1.82 3.25 -4.91
N PHE A 39 0.53 3.29 -4.61
CA PHE A 39 0.03 3.85 -3.35
C PHE A 39 0.51 3.05 -2.13
N ALA A 40 0.49 1.73 -2.19
CA ALA A 40 0.97 0.87 -1.10
C ALA A 40 2.46 1.09 -0.82
N ILE A 41 3.30 1.15 -1.86
CA ILE A 41 4.74 1.45 -1.68
C ILE A 41 4.93 2.87 -1.14
N TYR A 42 4.16 3.85 -1.62
CA TYR A 42 4.18 5.19 -1.06
C TYR A 42 3.79 5.19 0.44
N LEU A 43 2.75 4.47 0.80
CA LEU A 43 2.28 4.40 2.18
C LEU A 43 3.37 3.86 3.14
N TYR A 44 4.05 2.79 2.76
CA TYR A 44 5.02 2.14 3.64
C TYR A 44 6.44 2.70 3.54
N LEU A 45 6.84 3.23 2.40
CA LEU A 45 8.20 3.68 2.15
C LEU A 45 8.30 5.15 1.75
N GLY A 46 7.18 5.86 1.65
CA GLY A 46 7.12 7.22 1.13
C GLY A 46 7.99 8.22 1.90
N ALA A 47 8.13 8.07 3.22
CA ALA A 47 8.97 8.94 4.03
C ALA A 47 10.44 8.95 3.61
N PHE A 48 10.91 7.86 2.98
CA PHE A 48 12.30 7.75 2.49
C PHE A 48 12.50 8.41 1.13
N PHE A 49 11.43 8.62 0.36
CA PHE A 49 11.50 9.08 -1.02
C PHE A 49 10.93 10.49 -1.20
N PHE A 50 9.95 10.87 -0.38
CA PHE A 50 9.17 12.10 -0.53
C PHE A 50 9.20 12.94 0.74
N ASP A 51 8.48 14.04 0.73
CA ASP A 51 8.37 14.94 1.88
C ASP A 51 7.65 14.26 3.05
N PRO A 52 8.26 14.22 4.26
CA PRO A 52 7.68 13.52 5.40
C PRO A 52 6.40 14.17 5.93
N PHE A 53 6.22 15.47 5.76
CA PHE A 53 4.99 16.15 6.21
C PHE A 53 3.78 15.73 5.37
N ILE A 54 3.94 15.69 4.05
CA ILE A 54 2.89 15.21 3.14
C ILE A 54 2.64 13.72 3.40
N HIS A 55 3.68 12.93 3.58
CA HIS A 55 3.56 11.50 3.89
C HIS A 55 2.78 11.28 5.19
N LEU A 56 3.06 12.05 6.25
CA LEU A 56 2.34 11.98 7.52
C LEU A 56 0.83 12.22 7.33
N ILE A 57 0.46 13.24 6.55
CA ILE A 57 -0.96 13.53 6.26
C ILE A 57 -1.63 12.32 5.60
N VAL A 58 -0.97 11.69 4.63
CA VAL A 58 -1.50 10.52 3.93
C VAL A 58 -1.64 9.34 4.89
N VAL A 59 -0.62 9.03 5.69
CA VAL A 59 -0.66 7.90 6.64
C VAL A 59 -1.77 8.08 7.68
N VAL A 60 -1.91 9.28 8.24
CA VAL A 60 -2.99 9.59 9.19
C VAL A 60 -4.36 9.46 8.53
N SER A 61 -4.52 9.93 7.29
CA SER A 61 -5.77 9.81 6.53
C SER A 61 -6.14 8.35 6.28
N VAL A 62 -5.18 7.50 5.93
CA VAL A 62 -5.40 6.06 5.73
C VAL A 62 -5.78 5.40 7.04
N LEU A 63 -5.10 5.73 8.14
CA LEU A 63 -5.41 5.18 9.45
C LEU A 63 -6.83 5.54 9.88
N PHE A 64 -7.23 6.81 9.71
CA PHE A 64 -8.60 7.26 9.98
C PHE A 64 -9.62 6.52 9.11
N HIS A 65 -9.33 6.34 7.83
CA HIS A 65 -10.17 5.59 6.91
C HIS A 65 -10.37 4.13 7.39
N TRP A 66 -9.29 3.46 7.78
CA TRP A 66 -9.37 2.09 8.28
C TRP A 66 -10.15 1.97 9.59
N TYR A 67 -10.05 2.95 10.48
CA TYR A 67 -10.87 2.99 11.69
C TYR A 67 -12.36 3.14 11.39
N THR A 68 -12.70 3.89 10.35
CA THR A 68 -14.09 4.18 9.99
C THR A 68 -14.74 3.03 9.21
N TYR A 69 -14.01 2.43 8.26
CA TYR A 69 -14.57 1.43 7.32
C TYR A 69 -14.09 0.01 7.58
N GLU A 70 -13.12 -0.19 8.43
CA GLU A 70 -12.50 -1.48 8.76
C GLU A 70 -11.86 -2.21 7.55
N LYS A 71 -11.90 -1.63 6.37
CA LYS A 71 -11.40 -2.18 5.11
C LYS A 71 -10.70 -1.10 4.30
N CYS A 72 -9.82 -1.53 3.39
CA CYS A 72 -9.25 -0.63 2.39
C CYS A 72 -10.23 -0.48 1.23
N ILE A 73 -10.83 0.70 1.08
CA ILE A 73 -11.79 0.97 -0.01
C ILE A 73 -11.14 0.83 -1.39
N LEU A 74 -9.87 1.16 -1.51
CA LEU A 74 -9.14 1.03 -2.78
C LEU A 74 -9.02 -0.43 -3.21
N THR A 75 -8.83 -1.36 -2.26
CA THR A 75 -8.86 -2.80 -2.53
C THR A 75 -10.22 -3.26 -3.04
N GLU A 76 -11.30 -2.80 -2.43
CA GLU A 76 -12.66 -3.15 -2.87
C GLU A 76 -12.94 -2.65 -4.30
N TYR A 77 -12.66 -1.38 -4.59
CA TYR A 77 -12.84 -0.84 -5.94
C TYR A 77 -12.00 -1.55 -6.97
N THR A 78 -10.73 -1.83 -6.67
CA THR A 78 -9.85 -2.58 -7.57
C THR A 78 -10.43 -3.96 -7.87
N ASN A 79 -10.92 -4.66 -6.86
CA ASN A 79 -11.54 -5.98 -7.03
C ASN A 79 -12.81 -5.94 -7.87
N ILE A 80 -13.66 -4.93 -7.66
CA ILE A 80 -14.87 -4.73 -8.46
C ILE A 80 -14.50 -4.53 -9.94
N TYR A 81 -13.57 -3.64 -10.24
CA TYR A 81 -13.15 -3.37 -11.62
C TYR A 81 -12.40 -4.54 -12.24
N CYS A 82 -11.67 -5.32 -11.46
CA CYS A 82 -11.03 -6.55 -11.94
C CYS A 82 -12.02 -7.70 -12.18
N GLY A 83 -13.27 -7.59 -11.72
CA GLY A 83 -14.27 -8.65 -11.87
C GLY A 83 -14.03 -9.86 -10.98
N VAL A 84 -13.44 -9.64 -9.80
CA VAL A 84 -13.13 -10.71 -8.82
C VAL A 84 -13.88 -10.46 -7.52
N ASP A 85 -13.76 -11.39 -6.57
CA ASP A 85 -14.39 -11.27 -5.25
C ASP A 85 -13.99 -9.95 -4.57
N ILE A 86 -14.99 -9.19 -4.12
CA ILE A 86 -14.79 -7.89 -3.46
C ILE A 86 -13.91 -8.00 -2.21
N ASP A 87 -13.93 -9.13 -1.53
CA ASP A 87 -13.17 -9.38 -0.30
C ASP A 87 -11.78 -9.99 -0.57
N ARG A 88 -11.39 -10.15 -1.84
CA ARG A 88 -10.05 -10.65 -2.18
C ARG A 88 -8.98 -9.74 -1.56
N PRO A 89 -8.05 -10.30 -0.77
CA PRO A 89 -7.00 -9.49 -0.14
C PRO A 89 -6.03 -8.91 -1.16
N PHE A 90 -5.54 -7.70 -0.88
CA PHE A 90 -4.48 -7.07 -1.66
C PHE A 90 -3.12 -7.71 -1.33
N ASN A 91 -2.37 -8.09 -2.37
CA ASN A 91 -1.06 -8.73 -2.23
C ASN A 91 0.07 -7.71 -2.32
N ASP A 92 0.41 -7.06 -1.21
CA ASP A 92 1.64 -6.31 -1.05
C ASP A 92 2.81 -7.22 -0.64
N TYR A 93 4.02 -6.66 -0.52
CA TYR A 93 5.20 -7.43 -0.08
C TYR A 93 5.00 -8.09 1.29
N ILE A 94 4.35 -7.39 2.22
CA ILE A 94 4.09 -7.90 3.58
C ILE A 94 3.24 -9.16 3.52
N ARG A 95 2.21 -9.16 2.68
CA ARG A 95 1.32 -10.31 2.51
C ARG A 95 2.00 -11.44 1.73
N MET A 96 2.76 -11.13 0.68
CA MET A 96 3.51 -12.13 -0.09
C MET A 96 4.54 -12.86 0.77
N LEU A 97 5.21 -12.14 1.68
CA LEU A 97 6.18 -12.72 2.63
C LEU A 97 5.50 -13.40 3.83
N LYS A 98 4.17 -13.37 3.90
CA LYS A 98 3.36 -13.99 4.96
C LYS A 98 3.72 -13.49 6.38
N ILE A 99 4.21 -12.28 6.49
CA ILE A 99 4.60 -11.66 7.78
C ILE A 99 3.40 -11.58 8.74
N TYR A 100 2.19 -11.38 8.20
CA TYR A 100 0.95 -11.35 8.99
C TYR A 100 0.68 -12.63 9.81
N LYS A 101 1.28 -13.77 9.41
CA LYS A 101 1.17 -15.03 10.18
C LYS A 101 1.95 -14.99 11.49
N PHE A 102 3.04 -14.24 11.52
CA PHE A 102 3.90 -14.09 12.70
C PHE A 102 3.51 -12.88 13.55
N ILE A 103 3.07 -11.80 12.91
CA ILE A 103 2.68 -10.56 13.57
C ILE A 103 1.26 -10.20 13.12
N PRO A 104 0.22 -10.59 13.88
CA PRO A 104 -1.15 -10.19 13.59
C PRO A 104 -1.29 -8.67 13.55
N LYS A 105 -2.12 -8.16 12.64
CA LYS A 105 -2.35 -6.71 12.47
C LYS A 105 -1.07 -5.92 12.13
N ILE A 106 -0.11 -6.55 11.45
CA ILE A 106 1.16 -5.91 11.07
C ILE A 106 0.95 -4.58 10.32
N HIS A 107 -0.05 -4.48 9.46
CA HIS A 107 -0.33 -3.25 8.71
C HIS A 107 -0.69 -2.08 9.65
N TRP A 108 -1.49 -2.33 10.68
CA TRP A 108 -1.83 -1.32 11.70
C TRP A 108 -0.61 -0.87 12.48
N ILE A 109 0.20 -1.82 12.91
CA ILE A 109 1.43 -1.55 13.67
C ILE A 109 2.38 -0.71 12.83
N LEU A 110 2.54 -1.04 11.54
CA LEU A 110 3.41 -0.27 10.64
C LEU A 110 2.93 1.16 10.46
N LEU A 111 1.62 1.42 10.35
CA LEU A 111 1.12 2.79 10.24
C LEU A 111 1.46 3.63 11.48
N TYR A 112 1.36 3.07 12.68
CA TYR A 112 1.75 3.78 13.90
C TYR A 112 3.26 4.05 13.95
N ILE A 113 4.08 3.09 13.55
CA ILE A 113 5.54 3.27 13.45
C ILE A 113 5.88 4.37 12.45
N LEU A 114 5.21 4.40 11.31
CA LEU A 114 5.44 5.41 10.27
C LEU A 114 5.04 6.80 10.73
N ILE A 115 3.92 6.94 11.44
CA ILE A 115 3.53 8.23 12.05
C ILE A 115 4.61 8.74 12.99
N PHE A 116 5.10 7.88 13.87
CA PHE A 116 6.18 8.24 14.79
C PHE A 116 7.46 8.63 14.03
N TYR A 117 7.82 7.87 13.00
CA TYR A 117 9.00 8.13 12.19
C TYR A 117 8.89 9.48 11.45
N ASP A 118 7.76 9.76 10.81
CA ASP A 118 7.51 11.03 10.12
C ASP A 118 7.59 12.21 11.10
N LEU A 119 7.00 12.07 12.28
CA LEU A 119 7.07 13.10 13.32
C LEU A 119 8.52 13.36 13.75
N CYS A 120 9.33 12.33 13.91
CA CYS A 120 10.75 12.50 14.23
C CYS A 120 11.49 13.26 13.12
N LEU A 121 11.21 12.95 11.85
CA LEU A 121 11.83 13.66 10.71
C LEU A 121 11.40 15.12 10.60
N ILE A 122 10.15 15.44 10.96
CA ILE A 122 9.62 16.80 10.88
C ILE A 122 10.15 17.67 12.02
N ILE A 123 10.31 17.10 13.22
CA ILE A 123 10.78 17.83 14.41
C ILE A 123 12.29 18.10 14.34
N ASP A 124 13.07 17.21 13.76
CA ASP A 124 14.50 17.44 13.54
C ASP A 124 14.75 18.45 12.41
#